data_4cbf02bebc806bcee1df6950cc9da48c
#
_entry.id   4cbf02bebc806bcee1df6950cc9da48c
#
_cell.length_a   1.000
_cell.length_b   1.000
_cell.length_c   1.000
_cell.angle_alpha   90.00
_cell.angle_beta   90.00
_cell.angle_gamma   90.00
#
_symmetry.space_group_name_H-M   'P 1'
#
loop_
_entity.id
_entity.type
_entity.pdbx_description
1 polymer ?
#
loop_
_entity_poly.entity_id
_entity_poly.type
_entity_poly.pdbx_seq_one_letter_code
_entity_poly.pdbx_strand_id
1 'polypeptide(L)'
;MYPVSEAYRKAVNQNTRTDRIQIEMLRKDLSAHCVLTDAEVESGTLVVSKRCVNHDYFEFGAAYAGELQFQSRSEKISYLSLVGWYARVTYQLRLADNTWESVPVGVYRITECSYAKDLCKITAYDCLVLLDWEVPYLATSGNSPYQMLSMSLDIVTNVEILYGLTIPQVTLGNSKAEIEALPNGTIPLPTTDQIQTPRECISAVAELLGCYVEADRVTPNQIRLRRFRPETVSQTIAPSVRFQYDINIDWDRPRDVSAQIAYRDDGSKRSGFTYTAKGSGTFALTGGYRMLLENKILQQLGETNAKKIVDNLAAELSRINQTEYLPISFSFFGDPALDVGDMVTCIYNGTQHPMLAGATVWNYRNAEQVTAVGGNKTTDISQSKSGLKNETKSTGTEDSSAAGMQYYPYTNTDRIVISDGGEADVAAIRALSFRATTVVFLAEVRLQVATTESTANGEYTCTDGSIAAAYCIGKTEIGSIRPQWMLQDGVHTIHLFHSFRMTGYDAIDFRVKLLASGCTVTIQPQFVQALLEGSYLAGQEAWDGLLQVADKVGITIGSTAMRTSPLTTQAEVLAAEVQHCRVADTVGIAVGSTAVQVSGIADTIQTEITEAEEEA
;
A
#
# COMPACT_ATOMS: atom_id res chain seq x y z
N MET A 1 -10.24 -16.76 17.27
CA MET A 1 -11.01 -17.57 16.31
C MET A 1 -12.45 -17.06 16.29
N TYR A 2 -13.02 -16.91 15.12
CA TYR A 2 -14.45 -16.62 14.98
C TYR A 2 -15.29 -17.76 15.59
N PRO A 3 -16.36 -17.46 16.33
CA PRO A 3 -17.17 -18.49 16.96
C PRO A 3 -17.86 -19.35 15.91
N VAL A 4 -17.59 -20.65 15.94
CA VAL A 4 -18.16 -21.67 15.06
C VAL A 4 -18.63 -22.87 15.86
N SER A 5 -19.55 -23.66 15.28
CA SER A 5 -20.06 -24.86 15.90
C SER A 5 -18.99 -25.97 16.00
N GLU A 6 -19.22 -26.93 16.87
CA GLU A 6 -18.39 -28.13 16.94
C GLU A 6 -18.50 -28.98 15.66
N ALA A 7 -19.65 -28.96 15.01
CA ALA A 7 -19.85 -29.62 13.74
C ALA A 7 -18.96 -29.01 12.63
N TYR A 8 -18.84 -27.68 12.62
CA TYR A 8 -17.91 -26.99 11.73
C TYR A 8 -16.45 -27.40 12.00
N ARG A 9 -16.03 -27.39 13.27
CA ARG A 9 -14.64 -27.78 13.66
C ARG A 9 -14.31 -29.21 13.24
N LYS A 10 -15.26 -30.12 13.28
CA LYS A 10 -15.08 -31.48 12.78
C LYS A 10 -15.01 -31.51 11.26
N ALA A 11 -15.89 -30.78 10.57
CA ALA A 11 -15.94 -30.78 9.12
C ALA A 11 -14.71 -30.12 8.48
N VAL A 12 -14.20 -29.01 9.04
CA VAL A 12 -13.03 -28.28 8.50
C VAL A 12 -11.73 -29.09 8.62
N ASN A 13 -11.66 -30.02 9.56
CA ASN A 13 -10.51 -30.91 9.77
C ASN A 13 -10.58 -32.21 8.95
N GLN A 14 -11.55 -32.35 8.04
CA GLN A 14 -11.66 -33.50 7.16
C GLN A 14 -10.84 -33.30 5.88
N ASN A 15 -10.26 -34.40 5.34
CA ASN A 15 -9.52 -34.38 4.08
C ASN A 15 -10.39 -34.04 2.86
N THR A 16 -11.69 -34.35 2.95
CA THR A 16 -12.66 -34.02 1.91
C THR A 16 -13.73 -33.13 2.52
N ARG A 17 -13.85 -31.92 2.03
CA ARG A 17 -14.86 -30.98 2.46
C ARG A 17 -15.54 -30.33 1.25
N THR A 18 -16.79 -29.97 1.41
CA THR A 18 -17.52 -29.19 0.41
C THR A 18 -17.69 -27.80 0.95
N ASP A 19 -17.12 -26.86 0.27
CA ASP A 19 -17.13 -25.44 0.65
C ASP A 19 -17.50 -24.55 -0.54
N ARG A 20 -17.92 -23.34 -0.22
CA ARG A 20 -18.18 -22.28 -1.20
C ARG A 20 -17.91 -20.91 -0.60
N ILE A 21 -17.74 -19.93 -1.47
CA ILE A 21 -17.59 -18.52 -1.08
C ILE A 21 -18.73 -17.69 -1.66
N GLN A 22 -18.99 -16.59 -0.99
CA GLN A 22 -19.83 -15.51 -1.49
C GLN A 22 -19.09 -14.19 -1.28
N ILE A 23 -18.99 -13.38 -2.33
CA ILE A 23 -18.44 -12.03 -2.26
C ILE A 23 -19.57 -11.06 -2.58
N GLU A 24 -20.09 -10.40 -1.55
CA GLU A 24 -21.08 -9.36 -1.73
C GLU A 24 -20.35 -8.05 -2.09
N MET A 25 -20.62 -7.55 -3.29
CA MET A 25 -20.10 -6.28 -3.78
C MET A 25 -21.01 -5.16 -3.30
N LEU A 26 -20.46 -4.25 -2.50
CA LEU A 26 -21.18 -3.10 -1.95
C LEU A 26 -20.65 -1.82 -2.60
N ARG A 27 -21.55 -0.88 -2.87
CA ARG A 27 -21.17 0.45 -3.35
C ARG A 27 -20.46 1.27 -2.26
N LYS A 28 -19.96 2.44 -2.63
CA LYS A 28 -19.27 3.36 -1.70
C LYS A 28 -20.12 3.73 -0.47
N ASP A 29 -21.43 3.73 -0.60
CA ASP A 29 -22.41 3.98 0.47
C ASP A 29 -22.82 2.72 1.24
N LEU A 30 -22.12 1.62 1.03
CA LEU A 30 -22.39 0.29 1.59
C LEU A 30 -23.71 -0.35 1.12
N SER A 31 -24.42 0.21 0.15
CA SER A 31 -25.58 -0.44 -0.46
C SER A 31 -25.15 -1.65 -1.29
N ALA A 32 -25.93 -2.74 -1.19
CA ALA A 32 -25.66 -3.95 -1.96
C ALA A 32 -25.79 -3.71 -3.47
N HIS A 33 -24.84 -4.23 -4.25
CA HIS A 33 -24.90 -4.21 -5.70
C HIS A 33 -25.18 -5.61 -6.26
N CYS A 34 -24.31 -6.56 -6.00
CA CYS A 34 -24.45 -7.93 -6.47
C CYS A 34 -23.69 -8.89 -5.55
N VAL A 35 -23.93 -10.19 -5.73
CA VAL A 35 -23.19 -11.26 -5.06
C VAL A 35 -22.48 -12.07 -6.15
N LEU A 36 -21.17 -12.22 -5.97
CA LEU A 36 -20.34 -13.15 -6.74
C LEU A 36 -20.23 -14.46 -5.97
N THR A 37 -20.39 -15.54 -6.69
CA THR A 37 -20.23 -16.91 -6.16
C THR A 37 -18.88 -17.47 -6.54
N ASP A 38 -18.52 -18.62 -5.98
CA ASP A 38 -17.28 -19.33 -6.32
C ASP A 38 -17.17 -19.71 -7.81
N ALA A 39 -18.29 -19.82 -8.52
CA ALA A 39 -18.27 -20.04 -9.97
C ALA A 39 -17.89 -18.80 -10.79
N GLU A 40 -18.01 -17.61 -10.22
CA GLU A 40 -17.70 -16.33 -10.86
C GLU A 40 -16.32 -15.78 -10.46
N VAL A 41 -15.66 -16.43 -9.52
CA VAL A 41 -14.30 -16.09 -9.08
C VAL A 41 -13.32 -17.08 -9.70
N GLU A 42 -12.24 -16.58 -10.32
CA GLU A 42 -11.21 -17.45 -10.90
C GLU A 42 -10.57 -18.33 -9.83
N SER A 43 -10.47 -19.62 -10.14
CA SER A 43 -9.97 -20.61 -9.19
C SER A 43 -8.54 -20.30 -8.74
N GLY A 44 -8.30 -20.35 -7.42
CA GLY A 44 -6.99 -20.13 -6.83
C GLY A 44 -6.54 -18.66 -6.80
N THR A 45 -7.39 -17.72 -7.17
CA THR A 45 -7.04 -16.29 -7.16
C THR A 45 -7.54 -15.55 -5.93
N LEU A 46 -8.48 -16.12 -5.17
CA LEU A 46 -8.95 -15.50 -3.93
C LEU A 46 -7.94 -15.76 -2.82
N VAL A 47 -7.29 -14.70 -2.39
CA VAL A 47 -6.30 -14.69 -1.31
C VAL A 47 -6.69 -13.65 -0.28
N VAL A 48 -6.63 -14.03 0.98
CA VAL A 48 -6.79 -13.12 2.12
C VAL A 48 -5.58 -13.22 3.01
N SER A 49 -4.91 -12.11 3.27
CA SER A 49 -3.77 -12.03 4.19
C SER A 49 -4.09 -11.15 5.38
N LYS A 50 -3.69 -11.57 6.57
CA LYS A 50 -3.82 -10.84 7.84
C LYS A 50 -2.59 -11.06 8.70
N ARG A 51 -2.23 -10.07 9.52
CA ARG A 51 -1.15 -10.21 10.49
C ARG A 51 -1.38 -9.33 11.72
N CYS A 52 -0.90 -9.77 12.87
CA CYS A 52 -0.95 -9.03 14.13
C CYS A 52 0.44 -8.79 14.74
N VAL A 53 1.50 -9.13 14.01
CA VAL A 53 2.91 -8.89 14.36
C VAL A 53 3.67 -8.50 13.10
N ASN A 54 4.88 -7.99 13.25
CA ASN A 54 5.77 -7.75 12.12
C ASN A 54 6.12 -9.06 11.39
N HIS A 55 6.63 -8.96 10.17
CA HIS A 55 7.03 -10.12 9.38
C HIS A 55 8.19 -10.90 10.04
N ASP A 56 9.13 -10.18 10.66
CA ASP A 56 10.40 -10.73 11.13
C ASP A 56 10.52 -10.82 12.65
N TYR A 57 9.68 -10.10 13.42
CA TYR A 57 9.78 -10.07 14.87
C TYR A 57 8.41 -9.84 15.54
N PHE A 58 8.32 -10.26 16.80
CA PHE A 58 7.16 -10.00 17.64
C PHE A 58 7.11 -8.54 18.08
N GLU A 59 5.91 -7.95 18.02
CA GLU A 59 5.65 -6.59 18.52
C GLU A 59 4.24 -6.48 19.11
N PHE A 60 4.06 -5.51 20.00
CA PHE A 60 2.74 -4.99 20.35
C PHE A 60 2.41 -3.80 19.43
N GLY A 61 1.13 -3.43 19.38
CA GLY A 61 0.68 -2.25 18.63
C GLY A 61 0.56 -2.45 17.11
N ALA A 62 0.75 -3.67 16.61
CA ALA A 62 0.56 -3.95 15.19
C ALA A 62 -0.81 -3.47 14.70
N ALA A 63 -0.84 -2.68 13.64
CA ALA A 63 -2.03 -2.14 13.00
C ALA A 63 -1.94 -2.33 11.47
N TYR A 64 -1.69 -3.56 11.05
CA TYR A 64 -1.54 -3.92 9.64
C TYR A 64 -2.89 -4.12 8.98
N ALA A 65 -3.09 -3.49 7.83
CA ALA A 65 -4.30 -3.72 7.06
C ALA A 65 -4.33 -5.13 6.48
N GLY A 66 -5.47 -5.81 6.64
CA GLY A 66 -5.71 -7.07 5.96
C GLY A 66 -5.95 -6.83 4.48
N GLU A 67 -5.45 -7.70 3.63
CA GLU A 67 -5.53 -7.61 2.18
C GLU A 67 -6.42 -8.72 1.62
N LEU A 68 -7.22 -8.36 0.61
CA LEU A 68 -7.99 -9.28 -0.22
C LEU A 68 -7.58 -9.09 -1.67
N GLN A 69 -7.24 -10.19 -2.33
CA GLN A 69 -7.04 -10.23 -3.79
C GLN A 69 -7.93 -11.29 -4.40
N PHE A 70 -8.54 -11.00 -5.56
CA PHE A 70 -9.23 -11.98 -6.37
C PHE A 70 -9.40 -11.52 -7.82
N GLN A 71 -9.75 -12.46 -8.68
CA GLN A 71 -10.04 -12.20 -10.09
C GLN A 71 -11.42 -12.75 -10.44
N SER A 72 -12.16 -12.05 -11.30
CA SER A 72 -13.51 -12.44 -11.71
C SER A 72 -13.79 -12.06 -13.16
N ARG A 73 -14.54 -12.93 -13.86
CA ARG A 73 -15.08 -12.67 -15.21
C ARG A 73 -16.58 -12.40 -15.21
N SER A 74 -17.13 -12.10 -14.03
CA SER A 74 -18.56 -11.90 -13.92
C SER A 74 -19.03 -10.63 -14.65
N GLU A 75 -20.03 -10.77 -15.48
CA GLU A 75 -20.69 -9.63 -16.16
C GLU A 75 -21.29 -8.63 -15.17
N LYS A 76 -21.59 -9.07 -13.92
CA LYS A 76 -22.16 -8.21 -12.87
C LYS A 76 -21.26 -7.05 -12.48
N ILE A 77 -19.94 -7.21 -12.67
CA ILE A 77 -18.93 -6.20 -12.32
C ILE A 77 -18.10 -5.76 -13.53
N SER A 78 -18.42 -6.27 -14.71
CA SER A 78 -17.68 -5.98 -15.93
C SER A 78 -17.72 -4.48 -16.25
N TYR A 79 -16.53 -3.91 -16.54
CA TYR A 79 -16.33 -2.50 -16.91
C TYR A 79 -16.84 -1.46 -15.91
N LEU A 80 -17.07 -1.85 -14.64
CA LEU A 80 -17.43 -0.90 -13.59
C LEU A 80 -16.20 -0.32 -12.90
N SER A 81 -16.24 0.96 -12.58
CA SER A 81 -15.25 1.57 -11.71
C SER A 81 -15.52 1.13 -10.26
N LEU A 82 -14.80 0.12 -9.80
CA LEU A 82 -15.01 -0.49 -8.48
C LEU A 82 -14.19 0.16 -7.36
N VAL A 83 -13.26 1.06 -7.69
CA VAL A 83 -12.40 1.71 -6.68
C VAL A 83 -13.26 2.48 -5.67
N GLY A 84 -13.01 2.22 -4.39
CA GLY A 84 -13.77 2.74 -3.28
C GLY A 84 -15.06 1.98 -2.93
N TRP A 85 -15.44 0.95 -3.70
CA TRP A 85 -16.47 -0.01 -3.33
C TRP A 85 -15.94 -0.97 -2.26
N TYR A 86 -16.82 -1.86 -1.78
CA TYR A 86 -16.44 -2.85 -0.78
C TYR A 86 -16.76 -4.27 -1.26
N ALA A 87 -15.90 -5.20 -0.87
CA ALA A 87 -16.09 -6.63 -1.03
C ALA A 87 -16.27 -7.26 0.36
N ARG A 88 -17.47 -7.77 0.67
CA ARG A 88 -17.74 -8.56 1.87
C ARG A 88 -17.61 -10.02 1.53
N VAL A 89 -16.62 -10.68 2.10
CA VAL A 89 -16.30 -12.09 1.84
C VAL A 89 -16.88 -12.96 2.93
N THR A 90 -17.64 -13.99 2.52
CA THR A 90 -18.20 -15.02 3.40
C THR A 90 -17.81 -16.38 2.88
N TYR A 91 -17.22 -17.19 3.75
CA TYR A 91 -16.94 -18.59 3.52
C TYR A 91 -18.08 -19.45 4.08
N GLN A 92 -18.46 -20.52 3.40
CA GLN A 92 -19.49 -21.44 3.83
C GLN A 92 -19.00 -22.88 3.72
N LEU A 93 -19.15 -23.63 4.80
CA LEU A 93 -18.77 -25.04 4.88
C LEU A 93 -20.02 -25.90 5.04
N ARG A 94 -20.11 -26.96 4.24
CA ARG A 94 -21.20 -27.95 4.36
C ARG A 94 -20.91 -28.90 5.51
N LEU A 95 -21.85 -28.99 6.43
CA LEU A 95 -21.78 -29.88 7.57
C LEU A 95 -22.27 -31.30 7.24
N ALA A 96 -22.04 -32.24 8.15
CA ALA A 96 -22.42 -33.64 7.97
C ALA A 96 -23.94 -33.86 7.79
N ASP A 97 -24.76 -32.98 8.35
CA ASP A 97 -26.22 -32.95 8.21
C ASP A 97 -26.71 -32.28 6.91
N ASN A 98 -25.78 -31.94 6.02
CA ASN A 98 -26.01 -31.19 4.77
C ASN A 98 -26.44 -29.73 4.95
N THR A 99 -26.43 -29.17 6.13
CA THR A 99 -26.59 -27.73 6.34
C THR A 99 -25.30 -26.97 6.01
N TRP A 100 -25.41 -25.66 5.84
CA TRP A 100 -24.24 -24.79 5.58
C TRP A 100 -24.02 -23.88 6.77
N GLU A 101 -22.79 -23.87 7.28
CA GLU A 101 -22.38 -22.88 8.28
C GLU A 101 -21.51 -21.81 7.62
N SER A 102 -21.82 -20.54 7.93
CA SER A 102 -21.19 -19.37 7.32
C SER A 102 -20.18 -18.75 8.27
N VAL A 103 -19.01 -18.43 7.76
CA VAL A 103 -17.94 -17.71 8.47
C VAL A 103 -17.64 -16.41 7.70
N PRO A 104 -17.86 -15.24 8.31
CA PRO A 104 -17.43 -13.98 7.72
C PRO A 104 -15.89 -13.93 7.69
N VAL A 105 -15.32 -13.66 6.53
CA VAL A 105 -13.87 -13.54 6.35
C VAL A 105 -13.42 -12.09 6.59
N GLY A 106 -14.18 -11.15 6.07
CA GLY A 106 -13.93 -9.72 6.26
C GLY A 106 -14.69 -8.84 5.29
N VAL A 107 -14.57 -7.53 5.51
CA VAL A 107 -15.08 -6.49 4.62
C VAL A 107 -13.89 -5.62 4.18
N TYR A 108 -13.65 -5.56 2.88
CA TYR A 108 -12.47 -4.95 2.30
C TYR A 108 -12.87 -3.83 1.34
N ARG A 109 -12.22 -2.69 1.41
CA ARG A 109 -12.41 -1.59 0.48
C ARG A 109 -11.51 -1.77 -0.72
N ILE A 110 -12.07 -1.72 -1.90
CA ILE A 110 -11.34 -1.89 -3.16
C ILE A 110 -10.50 -0.65 -3.41
N THR A 111 -9.19 -0.84 -3.50
CA THR A 111 -8.21 0.21 -3.79
C THR A 111 -7.73 0.15 -5.23
N GLU A 112 -7.69 -1.05 -5.81
CA GLU A 112 -7.25 -1.26 -7.17
C GLU A 112 -8.22 -2.17 -7.91
N CYS A 113 -8.52 -1.79 -9.15
CA CYS A 113 -9.33 -2.57 -10.06
C CYS A 113 -8.79 -2.39 -11.48
N SER A 114 -8.37 -3.48 -12.10
CA SER A 114 -7.89 -3.46 -13.48
C SER A 114 -8.59 -4.51 -14.32
N TYR A 115 -8.78 -4.23 -15.61
CA TYR A 115 -9.41 -5.12 -16.55
C TYR A 115 -8.40 -5.56 -17.62
N ALA A 116 -8.30 -6.87 -17.80
CA ALA A 116 -7.57 -7.46 -18.90
C ALA A 116 -8.56 -8.27 -19.74
N LYS A 117 -9.05 -7.69 -20.84
CA LYS A 117 -10.21 -8.20 -21.59
C LYS A 117 -11.44 -8.24 -20.69
N ASP A 118 -11.99 -9.41 -20.45
CA ASP A 118 -13.15 -9.68 -19.60
C ASP A 118 -12.78 -10.01 -18.13
N LEU A 119 -11.49 -10.12 -17.84
CA LEU A 119 -11.00 -10.46 -16.50
C LEU A 119 -10.79 -9.21 -15.66
N CYS A 120 -11.54 -9.09 -14.58
CA CYS A 120 -11.36 -8.06 -13.57
C CYS A 120 -10.44 -8.56 -12.47
N LYS A 121 -9.32 -7.86 -12.22
CA LYS A 121 -8.41 -8.09 -11.10
C LYS A 121 -8.70 -7.05 -10.02
N ILE A 122 -8.89 -7.51 -8.80
CA ILE A 122 -9.28 -6.67 -7.67
C ILE A 122 -8.27 -6.86 -6.54
N THR A 123 -7.77 -5.74 -6.02
CA THR A 123 -7.04 -5.65 -4.76
C THR A 123 -7.82 -4.75 -3.81
N ALA A 124 -8.03 -5.21 -2.59
CA ALA A 124 -8.80 -4.50 -1.59
C ALA A 124 -8.15 -4.67 -0.21
N TYR A 125 -8.30 -3.67 0.64
CA TYR A 125 -7.79 -3.67 2.01
C TYR A 125 -8.92 -3.42 2.99
N ASP A 126 -8.73 -3.85 4.23
CA ASP A 126 -9.67 -3.52 5.29
C ASP A 126 -9.66 -2.02 5.66
N CYS A 127 -10.47 -1.61 6.62
CA CYS A 127 -10.65 -0.19 6.94
C CYS A 127 -9.43 0.49 7.58
N LEU A 128 -8.37 -0.24 7.93
CA LEU A 128 -7.16 0.37 8.49
C LEU A 128 -6.46 1.28 7.49
N VAL A 129 -6.58 1.04 6.17
CA VAL A 129 -6.04 1.96 5.15
C VAL A 129 -6.71 3.34 5.15
N LEU A 130 -7.91 3.45 5.70
CA LEU A 130 -8.61 4.73 5.85
C LEU A 130 -8.00 5.63 6.93
N LEU A 131 -7.05 5.13 7.70
CA LEU A 131 -6.44 5.81 8.84
C LEU A 131 -5.04 6.37 8.54
N ASP A 132 -4.58 6.32 7.29
CA ASP A 132 -3.26 6.78 6.86
C ASP A 132 -3.20 8.27 6.46
N TRP A 133 -4.22 9.04 6.82
CA TRP A 133 -4.28 10.47 6.53
C TRP A 133 -3.36 11.27 7.46
N GLU A 134 -2.55 12.15 6.91
CA GLU A 134 -1.83 13.13 7.72
C GLU A 134 -2.80 14.10 8.36
N VAL A 135 -2.74 14.22 9.68
CA VAL A 135 -3.55 15.15 10.45
C VAL A 135 -2.64 16.14 11.17
N PRO A 136 -2.94 17.44 11.06
CA PRO A 136 -2.01 18.45 11.53
C PRO A 136 -1.84 18.51 13.04
N TYR A 137 -2.72 17.86 13.83
CA TYR A 137 -2.61 17.97 15.29
C TYR A 137 -3.56 17.07 16.07
N LEU A 138 -3.01 16.16 16.85
CA LEU A 138 -3.70 15.45 17.92
C LEU A 138 -3.43 16.17 19.25
N ALA A 139 -4.11 17.28 19.50
CA ALA A 139 -3.86 18.07 20.69
C ALA A 139 -4.85 17.76 21.80
N THR A 140 -4.39 17.10 22.85
CA THR A 140 -4.81 17.39 24.24
C THR A 140 -4.00 16.54 25.21
N SER A 141 -3.50 17.11 26.28
CA SER A 141 -2.75 16.43 27.33
C SER A 141 -3.70 15.75 28.33
N GLY A 142 -3.32 14.56 28.83
CA GLY A 142 -3.99 13.90 29.93
C GLY A 142 -5.21 13.05 29.58
N ASN A 143 -5.34 12.62 28.34
CA ASN A 143 -6.45 11.78 27.91
C ASN A 143 -6.24 10.31 28.29
N SER A 144 -7.35 9.62 28.62
CA SER A 144 -7.31 8.16 28.74
C SER A 144 -7.03 7.52 27.37
N PRO A 145 -6.48 6.28 27.31
CA PRO A 145 -6.29 5.55 26.06
C PRO A 145 -7.57 5.48 25.20
N TYR A 146 -8.73 5.28 25.82
CA TYR A 146 -10.01 5.29 25.10
C TYR A 146 -10.30 6.63 24.42
N GLN A 147 -10.05 7.74 25.13
CA GLN A 147 -10.24 9.08 24.54
C GLN A 147 -9.27 9.33 23.39
N MET A 148 -8.01 8.93 23.53
CA MET A 148 -7.02 9.05 22.45
C MET A 148 -7.44 8.28 21.20
N LEU A 149 -7.92 7.04 21.36
CA LEU A 149 -8.43 6.22 20.26
C LEU A 149 -9.65 6.86 19.60
N SER A 150 -10.65 7.30 20.38
CA SER A 150 -11.86 7.94 19.86
C SER A 150 -11.53 9.22 19.10
N MET A 151 -10.68 10.07 19.65
CA MET A 151 -10.26 11.32 19.00
C MET A 151 -9.50 11.07 17.70
N SER A 152 -8.65 10.03 17.66
CA SER A 152 -7.93 9.67 16.43
C SER A 152 -8.86 9.23 15.32
N LEU A 153 -9.98 8.60 15.66
CA LEU A 153 -11.01 8.20 14.69
C LEU A 153 -11.92 9.38 14.29
N ASP A 154 -12.25 10.26 15.24
CA ASP A 154 -13.07 11.46 14.97
C ASP A 154 -12.34 12.46 14.07
N ILE A 155 -11.03 12.49 14.07
CA ILE A 155 -10.22 13.34 13.19
C ILE A 155 -10.44 13.01 11.71
N VAL A 156 -10.73 11.76 11.35
CA VAL A 156 -11.06 11.38 9.97
C VAL A 156 -12.24 12.21 9.45
N THR A 157 -13.20 12.54 10.29
CA THR A 157 -14.33 13.42 9.95
C THR A 157 -13.86 14.86 9.65
N ASN A 158 -12.82 15.33 10.35
CA ASN A 158 -12.25 16.66 10.11
C ASN A 158 -11.43 16.72 8.81
N VAL A 159 -10.83 15.62 8.40
CA VAL A 159 -10.17 15.51 7.09
C VAL A 159 -11.16 15.73 5.95
N GLU A 160 -12.38 15.20 6.08
CA GLU A 160 -13.46 15.44 5.10
C GLU A 160 -13.76 16.93 4.95
N ILE A 161 -13.82 17.66 6.07
CA ILE A 161 -14.07 19.11 6.07
C ILE A 161 -12.90 19.87 5.44
N LEU A 162 -11.66 19.46 5.74
CA LEU A 162 -10.46 20.17 5.28
C LEU A 162 -10.16 19.94 3.79
N TYR A 163 -10.45 18.76 3.27
CA TYR A 163 -10.05 18.37 1.91
C TYR A 163 -11.23 18.14 0.96
N GLY A 164 -12.47 18.27 1.43
CA GLY A 164 -13.68 18.07 0.62
C GLY A 164 -13.86 16.63 0.12
N LEU A 165 -13.23 15.67 0.78
CA LEU A 165 -13.27 14.27 0.43
C LEU A 165 -14.27 13.54 1.32
N THR A 166 -15.19 12.77 0.75
CA THR A 166 -16.06 11.89 1.53
C THR A 166 -15.29 10.64 1.92
N ILE A 167 -14.76 10.63 3.16
CA ILE A 167 -14.07 9.46 3.72
C ILE A 167 -15.05 8.72 4.62
N PRO A 168 -15.21 7.40 4.45
CA PRO A 168 -16.06 6.63 5.35
C PRO A 168 -15.55 6.71 6.79
N GLN A 169 -16.43 7.03 7.72
CA GLN A 169 -16.08 7.10 9.13
C GLN A 169 -15.67 5.71 9.65
N VAL A 170 -14.52 5.64 10.30
CA VAL A 170 -14.06 4.44 11.00
C VAL A 170 -14.45 4.55 12.47
N THR A 171 -14.98 3.46 13.03
CA THR A 171 -15.45 3.42 14.41
C THR A 171 -14.66 2.43 15.27
N LEU A 172 -14.60 2.69 16.58
CA LEU A 172 -14.01 1.77 17.54
C LEU A 172 -15.09 0.78 18.03
N GLY A 173 -14.83 -0.52 17.85
CA GLY A 173 -15.72 -1.59 18.29
C GLY A 173 -15.58 -1.96 19.77
N ASN A 174 -14.53 -1.49 20.44
CA ASN A 174 -14.35 -1.68 21.88
C ASN A 174 -15.10 -0.60 22.67
N SER A 175 -15.80 -1.02 23.71
CA SER A 175 -16.35 -0.09 24.69
C SER A 175 -15.25 0.52 25.58
N LYS A 176 -15.56 1.64 26.21
CA LYS A 176 -14.66 2.28 27.19
C LYS A 176 -14.22 1.31 28.28
N ALA A 177 -15.15 0.52 28.83
CA ALA A 177 -14.87 -0.43 29.89
C ALA A 177 -13.90 -1.55 29.43
N GLU A 178 -14.01 -2.01 28.19
CA GLU A 178 -13.09 -3.00 27.61
C GLU A 178 -11.67 -2.44 27.49
N ILE A 179 -11.53 -1.18 27.06
CA ILE A 179 -10.20 -0.54 26.96
C ILE A 179 -9.62 -0.29 28.37
N GLU A 180 -10.41 0.19 29.31
CA GLU A 180 -9.97 0.42 30.71
C GLU A 180 -9.55 -0.86 31.42
N ALA A 181 -10.07 -2.02 31.02
CA ALA A 181 -9.69 -3.33 31.53
C ALA A 181 -8.36 -3.87 30.97
N LEU A 182 -7.77 -3.23 29.95
CA LEU A 182 -6.47 -3.60 29.42
C LEU A 182 -5.32 -3.18 30.36
N PRO A 183 -4.11 -3.76 30.23
CA PRO A 183 -3.01 -3.57 31.18
C PRO A 183 -2.69 -2.12 31.56
N ASN A 184 -2.77 -1.20 30.63
CA ASN A 184 -2.48 0.22 30.85
C ASN A 184 -3.68 1.13 30.54
N GLY A 185 -4.89 0.56 30.46
CA GLY A 185 -6.10 1.21 29.95
C GLY A 185 -6.58 2.44 30.73
N THR A 186 -6.10 2.65 31.96
CA THR A 186 -6.47 3.79 32.81
C THR A 186 -5.35 4.82 32.95
N ILE A 187 -4.16 4.59 32.42
CA ILE A 187 -3.03 5.53 32.55
C ILE A 187 -3.25 6.70 31.58
N PRO A 188 -3.26 7.94 32.07
CA PRO A 188 -3.37 9.11 31.20
C PRO A 188 -2.17 9.20 30.25
N LEU A 189 -2.45 9.43 28.97
CA LEU A 189 -1.45 9.53 27.92
C LEU A 189 -1.27 10.98 27.47
N PRO A 190 -0.04 11.46 27.29
CA PRO A 190 0.22 12.75 26.68
C PRO A 190 0.06 12.68 25.18
N THR A 191 -0.14 13.81 24.57
CA THR A 191 -0.06 13.99 23.11
C THR A 191 1.37 14.24 22.70
N THR A 192 1.65 13.97 21.44
CA THR A 192 2.94 14.25 20.81
C THR A 192 2.73 14.74 19.39
N ASP A 193 3.54 15.70 18.97
CA ASP A 193 3.61 16.23 17.61
C ASP A 193 4.33 15.31 16.63
N GLN A 194 4.91 14.23 17.14
CA GLN A 194 5.65 13.25 16.33
C GLN A 194 4.75 12.21 15.66
N ILE A 195 3.46 12.16 16.02
CA ILE A 195 2.47 11.28 15.41
C ILE A 195 1.73 12.06 14.32
N GLN A 196 1.75 11.53 13.10
CA GLN A 196 1.24 12.23 11.93
C GLN A 196 -0.07 11.65 11.40
N THR A 197 -0.36 10.38 11.66
CA THR A 197 -1.58 9.74 11.16
C THR A 197 -2.42 9.13 12.28
N PRO A 198 -3.75 9.00 12.10
CA PRO A 198 -4.61 8.26 13.03
C PRO A 198 -4.14 6.82 13.25
N ARG A 199 -3.66 6.13 12.21
CA ARG A 199 -3.12 4.76 12.33
C ARG A 199 -1.91 4.72 13.25
N GLU A 200 -0.95 5.64 13.10
CA GLU A 200 0.20 5.73 14.01
C GLU A 200 -0.23 5.94 15.45
N CYS A 201 -1.23 6.80 15.70
CA CYS A 201 -1.74 7.04 17.05
C CYS A 201 -2.39 5.79 17.62
N ILE A 202 -3.24 5.12 16.86
CA ILE A 202 -3.93 3.90 17.29
C ILE A 202 -2.92 2.78 17.54
N SER A 203 -1.93 2.62 16.66
CA SER A 203 -0.82 1.67 16.81
C SER A 203 -0.01 1.97 18.09
N ALA A 204 0.37 3.24 18.32
CA ALA A 204 1.12 3.64 19.50
C ALA A 204 0.33 3.40 20.80
N VAL A 205 -0.97 3.70 20.81
CA VAL A 205 -1.83 3.42 21.97
C VAL A 205 -2.00 1.92 22.17
N ALA A 206 -2.23 1.14 21.11
CA ALA A 206 -2.36 -0.32 21.18
C ALA A 206 -1.07 -0.98 21.69
N GLU A 207 0.12 -0.47 21.30
CA GLU A 207 1.42 -0.92 21.82
C GLU A 207 1.50 -0.74 23.34
N LEU A 208 1.11 0.43 23.87
CA LEU A 208 1.09 0.70 25.31
C LEU A 208 0.07 -0.16 26.06
N LEU A 209 -0.98 -0.62 25.40
CA LEU A 209 -2.00 -1.51 25.96
C LEU A 209 -1.65 -3.00 25.84
N GLY A 210 -0.54 -3.37 25.20
CA GLY A 210 -0.15 -4.76 24.97
C GLY A 210 -1.09 -5.48 23.99
N CYS A 211 -1.66 -4.75 23.03
CA CYS A 211 -2.66 -5.23 22.07
C CYS A 211 -2.14 -5.12 20.63
N TYR A 212 -2.89 -5.67 19.70
CA TYR A 212 -2.83 -5.37 18.27
C TYR A 212 -4.18 -4.83 17.80
N VAL A 213 -4.22 -4.29 16.59
CA VAL A 213 -5.42 -3.71 15.98
C VAL A 213 -5.86 -4.59 14.82
N GLU A 214 -7.15 -4.88 14.74
CA GLU A 214 -7.75 -5.57 13.62
C GLU A 214 -9.03 -4.89 13.15
N ALA A 215 -9.39 -5.05 11.89
CA ALA A 215 -10.71 -4.68 11.37
C ALA A 215 -11.76 -5.74 11.76
N ASP A 216 -12.97 -5.29 12.08
CA ASP A 216 -14.09 -6.18 12.36
C ASP A 216 -14.50 -6.96 11.10
N ARG A 217 -14.71 -8.28 11.24
CA ARG A 217 -15.04 -9.16 10.11
C ARG A 217 -16.45 -8.94 9.53
N VAL A 218 -17.35 -8.38 10.33
CA VAL A 218 -18.77 -8.25 10.00
C VAL A 218 -19.18 -6.82 9.73
N THR A 219 -18.74 -5.92 10.62
CA THR A 219 -19.12 -4.51 10.58
C THR A 219 -18.11 -3.75 9.72
N PRO A 220 -18.53 -3.18 8.59
CA PRO A 220 -17.65 -2.35 7.77
C PRO A 220 -17.12 -1.16 8.55
N ASN A 221 -15.91 -0.75 8.24
CA ASN A 221 -15.27 0.44 8.82
C ASN A 221 -15.28 0.46 10.36
N GLN A 222 -15.11 -0.69 10.99
CA GLN A 222 -14.94 -0.81 12.42
C GLN A 222 -13.63 -1.50 12.74
N ILE A 223 -12.87 -0.93 13.69
CA ILE A 223 -11.62 -1.52 14.21
C ILE A 223 -11.82 -1.97 15.66
N ARG A 224 -11.01 -2.94 16.07
CA ARG A 224 -10.95 -3.44 17.45
C ARG A 224 -9.51 -3.60 17.90
N LEU A 225 -9.26 -3.27 19.17
CA LEU A 225 -8.04 -3.66 19.86
C LEU A 225 -8.24 -5.05 20.44
N ARG A 226 -7.29 -5.93 20.18
CA ARG A 226 -7.29 -7.32 20.63
C ARG A 226 -6.04 -7.65 21.43
N ARG A 227 -6.21 -8.40 22.52
CA ARG A 227 -5.09 -9.05 23.22
C ARG A 227 -4.77 -10.38 22.55
N PHE A 228 -3.51 -10.76 22.59
CA PHE A 228 -3.10 -12.14 22.27
C PHE A 228 -3.74 -13.12 23.25
N ARG A 229 -4.15 -14.29 22.79
CA ARG A 229 -4.92 -15.28 23.56
C ARG A 229 -4.15 -16.60 23.71
N PRO A 230 -3.05 -16.64 24.47
CA PRO A 230 -2.24 -17.82 24.62
C PRO A 230 -2.92 -18.91 25.47
N GLU A 231 -3.92 -18.55 26.29
CA GLU A 231 -4.54 -19.47 27.25
C GLU A 231 -5.52 -20.45 26.60
N THR A 232 -5.99 -20.13 25.41
CA THR A 232 -7.04 -20.89 24.74
C THR A 232 -6.54 -21.42 23.42
N VAL A 233 -6.35 -22.73 23.30
CA VAL A 233 -6.10 -23.37 21.99
C VAL A 233 -7.36 -23.27 21.16
N SER A 234 -7.30 -22.50 20.10
CA SER A 234 -8.44 -22.28 19.19
C SER A 234 -8.68 -23.48 18.29
N GLN A 235 -7.60 -24.11 17.84
CA GLN A 235 -7.67 -25.25 16.93
C GLN A 235 -6.43 -26.14 17.04
N THR A 236 -6.63 -27.45 16.86
CA THR A 236 -5.55 -28.42 16.67
C THR A 236 -5.52 -28.87 15.21
N ILE A 237 -4.39 -28.66 14.56
CA ILE A 237 -4.22 -28.99 13.14
C ILE A 237 -3.61 -30.38 13.03
N ALA A 238 -4.40 -31.32 12.53
CA ALA A 238 -3.98 -32.70 12.34
C ALA A 238 -2.95 -32.83 11.20
N PRO A 239 -2.04 -33.80 11.27
CA PRO A 239 -1.09 -34.07 10.18
C PRO A 239 -1.77 -34.34 8.84
N SER A 240 -2.97 -34.93 8.85
CA SER A 240 -3.75 -35.31 7.66
C SER A 240 -4.24 -34.14 6.83
N VAL A 241 -4.35 -32.94 7.42
CA VAL A 241 -4.81 -31.73 6.73
C VAL A 241 -3.68 -30.75 6.42
N ARG A 242 -2.45 -31.12 6.70
CA ARG A 242 -1.26 -30.29 6.47
C ARG A 242 -0.60 -30.64 5.14
N PHE A 243 -0.21 -29.64 4.35
CA PHE A 243 0.36 -29.83 3.03
C PHE A 243 1.88 -29.91 3.01
N GLN A 244 2.55 -29.13 3.81
CA GLN A 244 4.00 -28.98 3.75
C GLN A 244 4.67 -29.42 5.05
N TYR A 245 5.81 -30.13 4.87
CA TYR A 245 6.67 -30.57 5.96
C TYR A 245 7.72 -29.53 6.35
N ASP A 246 7.77 -28.40 5.64
CA ASP A 246 8.70 -27.29 5.93
C ASP A 246 8.22 -26.54 7.16
N ILE A 247 8.45 -27.15 8.30
CA ILE A 247 8.29 -26.48 9.58
C ILE A 247 9.57 -25.72 9.84
N ASN A 248 9.50 -24.42 9.64
CA ASN A 248 10.54 -23.52 10.06
C ASN A 248 10.28 -23.14 11.51
N ILE A 249 11.23 -23.44 12.40
CA ILE A 249 11.13 -23.14 13.83
C ILE A 249 12.13 -22.04 14.15
N ASP A 250 11.62 -20.91 14.56
CA ASP A 250 12.41 -19.87 15.18
C ASP A 250 12.39 -20.06 16.70
N TRP A 251 13.54 -20.23 17.32
CA TRP A 251 13.65 -20.52 18.74
C TRP A 251 13.67 -19.27 19.62
N ASP A 252 13.77 -18.10 19.02
CA ASP A 252 13.82 -16.85 19.76
C ASP A 252 12.42 -16.30 20.08
N ARG A 253 12.25 -15.79 21.31
CA ARG A 253 11.02 -15.13 21.77
C ARG A 253 11.35 -13.90 22.59
N PRO A 254 10.51 -12.84 22.55
CA PRO A 254 10.71 -11.70 23.42
C PRO A 254 10.54 -12.10 24.89
N ARG A 255 11.50 -11.72 25.73
CA ARG A 255 11.54 -12.09 27.16
C ARG A 255 11.36 -10.89 28.06
N ASP A 256 12.10 -9.84 27.80
CA ASP A 256 12.12 -8.62 28.60
C ASP A 256 11.61 -7.46 27.74
N VAL A 257 11.09 -6.42 28.42
CA VAL A 257 10.65 -5.18 27.75
C VAL A 257 11.51 -4.04 28.23
N SER A 258 12.01 -3.24 27.31
CA SER A 258 12.74 -2.02 27.65
C SER A 258 12.25 -0.82 26.85
N ALA A 259 12.35 0.36 27.47
CA ALA A 259 12.00 1.62 26.83
C ALA A 259 12.92 2.73 27.30
N GLN A 260 13.10 3.73 26.45
CA GLN A 260 13.80 4.95 26.81
C GLN A 260 12.82 5.92 27.48
N ILE A 261 13.13 6.31 28.71
CA ILE A 261 12.34 7.30 29.48
C ILE A 261 13.02 8.66 29.34
N ALA A 262 12.30 9.62 28.78
CA ALA A 262 12.83 10.94 28.44
C ALA A 262 12.58 12.00 29.53
N TYR A 263 11.56 11.83 30.35
CA TYR A 263 11.17 12.84 31.35
C TYR A 263 11.17 12.31 32.76
N ARG A 264 11.49 13.18 33.73
CA ARG A 264 11.27 12.96 35.16
C ARG A 264 9.84 13.35 35.54
N ASP A 265 9.41 12.96 36.75
CA ASP A 265 8.07 13.29 37.24
C ASP A 265 7.84 14.80 37.43
N ASP A 266 8.90 15.58 37.57
CA ASP A 266 8.87 17.05 37.65
C ASP A 266 8.75 17.73 36.28
N GLY A 267 8.63 16.95 35.21
CA GLY A 267 8.55 17.43 33.80
C GLY A 267 9.91 17.80 33.18
N SER A 268 11.01 17.69 33.93
CA SER A 268 12.34 17.98 33.39
C SER A 268 12.80 16.86 32.43
N LYS A 269 13.40 17.25 31.29
CA LYS A 269 13.92 16.30 30.34
C LYS A 269 15.11 15.54 30.89
N ARG A 270 15.09 14.21 30.74
CA ARG A 270 16.16 13.31 31.16
C ARG A 270 16.83 12.72 29.92
N SER A 271 18.12 12.86 29.79
CA SER A 271 18.87 12.28 28.67
C SER A 271 19.29 10.84 28.97
N GLY A 272 19.02 9.92 28.01
CA GLY A 272 19.71 8.63 27.92
C GLY A 272 19.36 7.57 28.96
N PHE A 273 18.20 7.60 29.59
CA PHE A 273 17.80 6.57 30.55
C PHE A 273 16.95 5.48 29.89
N THR A 274 17.49 4.27 29.86
CA THR A 274 16.75 3.08 29.43
C THR A 274 16.27 2.32 30.66
N TYR A 275 14.96 2.13 30.76
CA TYR A 275 14.35 1.27 31.77
C TYR A 275 14.04 -0.08 31.17
N THR A 276 14.36 -1.16 31.90
CA THR A 276 14.10 -2.55 31.49
C THR A 276 13.28 -3.24 32.57
N ALA A 277 12.11 -3.71 32.21
CA ALA A 277 11.31 -4.62 33.01
C ALA A 277 11.57 -6.06 32.57
N LYS A 278 11.83 -6.93 33.53
CA LYS A 278 12.07 -8.34 33.28
C LYS A 278 10.74 -9.09 33.26
N GLY A 279 10.55 -9.92 32.25
CA GLY A 279 9.47 -10.89 32.25
C GLY A 279 9.66 -11.93 33.34
N SER A 280 8.57 -12.40 33.93
CA SER A 280 8.54 -13.50 34.88
C SER A 280 8.32 -14.82 34.12
N GLY A 281 9.08 -15.88 34.45
CA GLY A 281 8.89 -17.20 33.89
C GLY A 281 10.21 -17.95 33.68
N THR A 282 10.17 -19.25 33.80
CA THR A 282 11.24 -20.16 33.38
C THR A 282 11.02 -20.50 31.90
N PHE A 283 11.91 -20.04 31.06
CA PHE A 283 11.90 -20.42 29.64
C PHE A 283 12.70 -21.74 29.52
N ALA A 284 12.02 -22.82 29.13
CA ALA A 284 12.67 -24.10 28.86
C ALA A 284 13.52 -24.05 27.59
N LEU A 285 13.25 -23.11 26.70
CA LEU A 285 13.98 -22.89 25.47
C LEU A 285 15.05 -21.81 25.66
N THR A 286 16.25 -22.12 25.19
CA THR A 286 17.46 -21.30 25.32
C THR A 286 17.49 -20.15 24.34
N GLY A 287 16.53 -19.32 24.25
CA GLY A 287 16.51 -18.14 23.40
C GLY A 287 15.54 -17.13 23.95
N GLY A 288 15.99 -15.95 24.19
CA GLY A 288 15.12 -14.88 24.62
C GLY A 288 15.81 -13.55 24.43
N TYR A 289 15.11 -12.63 23.78
CA TYR A 289 15.63 -11.29 23.52
C TYR A 289 14.84 -10.23 24.26
N ARG A 290 15.40 -9.05 24.29
CA ARG A 290 14.78 -7.87 24.87
C ARG A 290 14.02 -7.11 23.79
N MET A 291 12.71 -6.97 23.95
CA MET A 291 11.89 -6.13 23.11
C MET A 291 12.11 -4.65 23.47
N LEU A 292 12.51 -3.84 22.51
CA LEU A 292 12.69 -2.40 22.69
C LEU A 292 11.43 -1.67 22.22
N LEU A 293 10.80 -0.91 23.13
CA LEU A 293 9.71 -0.02 22.80
C LEU A 293 10.25 1.34 22.34
N GLU A 294 9.90 1.72 21.16
CA GLU A 294 10.23 3.03 20.56
C GLU A 294 8.99 3.92 20.43
N ASN A 295 8.11 3.85 21.41
CA ASN A 295 6.80 4.51 21.38
C ASN A 295 6.93 6.01 21.63
N LYS A 296 6.43 6.81 20.69
CA LYS A 296 6.49 8.27 20.72
C LYS A 296 5.68 8.89 21.88
N ILE A 297 4.57 8.25 22.28
CA ILE A 297 3.75 8.67 23.42
C ILE A 297 4.48 8.36 24.72
N LEU A 298 5.06 7.17 24.84
CA LEU A 298 5.81 6.74 26.02
C LEU A 298 6.97 7.70 26.33
N GLN A 299 7.64 8.18 25.29
CA GLN A 299 8.76 9.12 25.43
C GLN A 299 8.35 10.48 26.02
N GLN A 300 7.08 10.84 26.00
CA GLN A 300 6.55 12.09 26.57
C GLN A 300 5.98 11.90 27.98
N LEU A 301 5.96 10.67 28.50
CA LEU A 301 5.44 10.36 29.83
C LEU A 301 6.48 10.65 30.93
N GLY A 302 6.00 11.08 32.08
CA GLY A 302 6.77 11.13 33.32
C GLY A 302 7.26 9.74 33.76
N GLU A 303 8.35 9.71 34.53
CA GLU A 303 9.11 8.50 34.88
C GLU A 303 8.23 7.42 35.53
N THR A 304 7.38 7.78 36.47
CA THR A 304 6.54 6.82 37.21
C THR A 304 5.54 6.12 36.30
N ASN A 305 4.83 6.86 35.44
CA ASN A 305 3.86 6.26 34.51
C ASN A 305 4.55 5.47 33.41
N ALA A 306 5.67 5.95 32.87
CA ALA A 306 6.44 5.25 31.86
C ALA A 306 6.95 3.89 32.38
N LYS A 307 7.53 3.86 33.60
CA LYS A 307 7.96 2.60 34.25
C LYS A 307 6.79 1.64 34.45
N LYS A 308 5.67 2.14 34.97
CA LYS A 308 4.46 1.33 35.18
C LYS A 308 3.96 0.69 33.90
N ILE A 309 3.97 1.43 32.78
CA ILE A 309 3.60 0.90 31.47
C ILE A 309 4.53 -0.24 31.07
N VAL A 310 5.84 -0.03 31.16
CA VAL A 310 6.83 -1.04 30.78
C VAL A 310 6.73 -2.30 31.64
N ASP A 311 6.49 -2.14 32.96
CA ASP A 311 6.28 -3.26 33.88
C ASP A 311 5.02 -4.07 33.53
N ASN A 312 3.92 -3.39 33.23
CA ASN A 312 2.67 -4.04 32.82
C ASN A 312 2.81 -4.76 31.47
N LEU A 313 3.57 -4.20 30.51
CA LEU A 313 3.86 -4.85 29.24
C LEU A 313 4.77 -6.07 29.42
N ALA A 314 5.73 -6.03 30.33
CA ALA A 314 6.54 -7.19 30.67
C ALA A 314 5.70 -8.30 31.33
N ALA A 315 4.73 -7.93 32.17
CA ALA A 315 3.77 -8.88 32.74
C ALA A 315 2.87 -9.49 31.65
N GLU A 316 2.41 -8.69 30.68
CA GLU A 316 1.63 -9.16 29.53
C GLU A 316 2.44 -10.11 28.64
N LEU A 317 3.67 -9.76 28.36
CA LEU A 317 4.59 -10.62 27.64
C LEU A 317 4.84 -11.95 28.36
N SER A 318 4.98 -11.90 29.69
CA SER A 318 5.11 -13.11 30.53
C SER A 318 3.86 -13.98 30.45
N ARG A 319 2.66 -13.38 30.40
CA ARG A 319 1.40 -14.10 30.22
C ARG A 319 1.37 -14.83 28.87
N ILE A 320 1.80 -14.17 27.79
CA ILE A 320 1.89 -14.76 26.46
C ILE A 320 2.88 -15.94 26.46
N ASN A 321 4.01 -15.79 27.12
CA ASN A 321 5.07 -16.78 27.19
C ASN A 321 4.79 -17.95 28.16
N GLN A 322 3.77 -17.86 29.03
CA GLN A 322 3.37 -18.99 29.90
C GLN A 322 3.00 -20.25 29.11
N THR A 323 2.40 -20.06 27.95
CA THR A 323 2.19 -21.16 27.02
C THR A 323 3.43 -21.28 26.15
N GLU A 324 4.38 -22.09 26.46
CA GLU A 324 5.65 -22.27 25.73
C GLU A 324 5.41 -22.54 24.23
N TYR A 325 4.87 -21.54 23.53
CA TYR A 325 4.58 -21.66 22.10
C TYR A 325 5.87 -21.67 21.28
N LEU A 326 5.85 -22.43 20.21
CA LEU A 326 6.93 -22.43 19.23
C LEU A 326 6.59 -21.50 18.06
N PRO A 327 7.51 -20.63 17.65
CA PRO A 327 7.41 -19.93 16.39
C PRO A 327 7.59 -20.90 15.23
N ILE A 328 6.49 -21.32 14.64
CA ILE A 328 6.44 -22.30 13.55
C ILE A 328 5.69 -21.70 12.37
N SER A 329 6.14 -21.99 11.14
CA SER A 329 5.42 -21.69 9.92
C SER A 329 5.05 -22.98 9.21
N PHE A 330 3.80 -23.14 8.81
CA PHE A 330 3.33 -24.30 8.05
C PHE A 330 2.11 -23.95 7.18
N SER A 331 1.79 -24.83 6.25
CA SER A 331 0.61 -24.71 5.39
C SER A 331 -0.33 -25.90 5.59
N PHE A 332 -1.63 -25.63 5.55
CA PHE A 332 -2.69 -26.63 5.70
C PHE A 332 -3.89 -26.29 4.82
N PHE A 333 -4.95 -27.12 4.83
CA PHE A 333 -6.15 -26.90 4.01
C PHE A 333 -6.91 -25.60 4.28
N GLY A 334 -6.55 -24.92 5.37
CA GLY A 334 -7.11 -23.61 5.74
C GLY A 334 -8.41 -23.71 6.54
N ASP A 335 -8.56 -22.73 7.42
CA ASP A 335 -9.77 -22.48 8.20
C ASP A 335 -10.01 -20.96 8.34
N PRO A 336 -10.88 -20.38 7.53
CA PRO A 336 -11.17 -18.95 7.61
C PRO A 336 -11.73 -18.46 8.95
N ALA A 337 -12.13 -19.37 9.84
CA ALA A 337 -12.53 -19.02 11.20
C ALA A 337 -11.34 -18.69 12.11
N LEU A 338 -10.12 -19.08 11.73
CA LEU A 338 -8.90 -18.74 12.47
C LEU A 338 -8.64 -17.24 12.42
N ASP A 339 -8.30 -16.65 13.56
CA ASP A 339 -7.85 -15.27 13.67
C ASP A 339 -6.35 -15.21 13.95
N VAL A 340 -5.72 -14.12 13.48
CA VAL A 340 -4.40 -13.76 13.98
C VAL A 340 -4.46 -13.50 15.49
N GLY A 341 -3.38 -13.77 16.21
CA GLY A 341 -3.33 -13.68 17.67
C GLY A 341 -3.96 -14.87 18.42
N ASP A 342 -4.52 -15.85 17.69
CA ASP A 342 -5.01 -17.09 18.29
C ASP A 342 -3.90 -18.10 18.54
N MET A 343 -4.09 -18.96 19.54
CA MET A 343 -3.23 -20.11 19.79
C MET A 343 -3.70 -21.31 18.99
N VAL A 344 -2.83 -21.86 18.19
CA VAL A 344 -3.05 -23.07 17.37
C VAL A 344 -2.10 -24.15 17.81
N THR A 345 -2.54 -25.40 17.84
CA THR A 345 -1.66 -26.53 18.09
C THR A 345 -1.33 -27.26 16.79
N CYS A 346 -0.05 -27.34 16.47
CA CYS A 346 0.47 -28.14 15.37
C CYS A 346 1.01 -29.47 15.91
N ILE A 347 0.62 -30.60 15.30
CA ILE A 347 1.17 -31.90 15.63
C ILE A 347 2.37 -32.18 14.72
N TYR A 348 3.57 -32.26 15.29
CA TYR A 348 4.81 -32.53 14.57
C TYR A 348 5.59 -33.68 15.25
N ASN A 349 5.99 -34.67 14.47
CA ASN A 349 6.66 -35.88 14.99
C ASN A 349 5.94 -36.53 16.18
N GLY A 350 4.60 -36.57 16.15
CA GLY A 350 3.77 -37.12 17.22
C GLY A 350 3.63 -36.26 18.47
N THR A 351 4.29 -35.10 18.51
CA THR A 351 4.25 -34.15 19.62
C THR A 351 3.37 -32.96 19.26
N GLN A 352 2.57 -32.49 20.22
CA GLN A 352 1.76 -31.28 20.08
C GLN A 352 2.60 -30.04 20.42
N HIS A 353 2.64 -29.13 19.50
CA HIS A 353 3.35 -27.86 19.67
C HIS A 353 2.35 -26.70 19.55
N PRO A 354 2.11 -25.97 20.63
CA PRO A 354 1.33 -24.73 20.57
C PRO A 354 2.12 -23.67 19.81
N MET A 355 1.42 -22.87 18.99
CA MET A 355 1.96 -21.73 18.28
C MET A 355 0.98 -20.57 18.30
N LEU A 356 1.49 -19.36 18.33
CA LEU A 356 0.69 -18.15 18.22
C LEU A 356 0.59 -17.75 16.74
N ALA A 357 -0.61 -17.69 16.17
CA ALA A 357 -0.83 -17.28 14.78
C ALA A 357 -0.53 -15.79 14.61
N GLY A 358 0.69 -15.45 14.23
CA GLY A 358 1.12 -14.07 14.00
C GLY A 358 0.65 -13.49 12.67
N ALA A 359 0.65 -14.34 11.64
CA ALA A 359 0.15 -14.01 10.31
C ALA A 359 -0.55 -15.21 9.69
N THR A 360 -1.56 -14.94 8.86
CA THR A 360 -2.28 -15.94 8.06
C THR A 360 -2.39 -15.45 6.62
N VAL A 361 -2.17 -16.38 5.68
CA VAL A 361 -2.44 -16.18 4.25
C VAL A 361 -3.35 -17.30 3.80
N TRP A 362 -4.63 -17.02 3.72
CA TRP A 362 -5.64 -17.98 3.28
C TRP A 362 -5.88 -17.85 1.78
N ASN A 363 -5.63 -18.93 1.05
CA ASN A 363 -5.93 -19.04 -0.37
C ASN A 363 -7.07 -20.03 -0.56
N TYR A 364 -8.21 -19.55 -1.03
CA TYR A 364 -9.41 -20.37 -1.22
C TYR A 364 -9.16 -21.52 -2.20
N ARG A 365 -9.50 -22.74 -1.76
CA ARG A 365 -9.27 -24.02 -2.49
C ARG A 365 -7.81 -24.34 -2.79
N ASN A 366 -6.88 -23.75 -2.07
CA ASN A 366 -5.48 -24.09 -2.15
C ASN A 366 -4.95 -24.39 -0.74
N ALA A 367 -4.26 -23.46 -0.12
CA ALA A 367 -3.71 -23.65 1.22
C ALA A 367 -3.86 -22.39 2.06
N GLU A 368 -3.91 -22.57 3.36
CA GLU A 368 -3.65 -21.49 4.31
C GLU A 368 -2.26 -21.65 4.90
N GLN A 369 -1.47 -20.60 4.82
CA GLN A 369 -0.21 -20.51 5.51
C GLN A 369 -0.43 -19.80 6.83
N VAL A 370 0.04 -20.38 7.91
CA VAL A 370 0.08 -19.77 9.24
C VAL A 370 1.53 -19.60 9.64
N THR A 371 1.86 -18.41 10.10
CA THR A 371 3.21 -18.06 10.54
C THR A 371 3.16 -17.54 11.96
N ALA A 372 3.94 -18.15 12.85
CA ALA A 372 4.24 -17.62 14.16
C ALA A 372 5.63 -17.01 14.13
N VAL A 373 5.74 -15.76 14.60
CA VAL A 373 7.00 -15.04 14.59
C VAL A 373 7.59 -14.98 15.99
N GLY A 374 8.84 -15.43 16.13
CA GLY A 374 9.62 -15.36 17.35
C GLY A 374 10.88 -14.51 17.22
N GLY A 375 11.24 -14.14 15.98
CA GLY A 375 12.49 -13.46 15.67
C GLY A 375 12.75 -12.21 16.47
N ASN A 376 14.00 -11.96 16.74
CA ASN A 376 14.46 -10.72 17.34
C ASN A 376 14.57 -9.68 16.22
N LYS A 377 14.15 -8.44 16.50
CA LYS A 377 14.58 -7.27 15.74
C LYS A 377 16.09 -7.09 15.89
N THR A 378 16.86 -8.07 15.45
CA THR A 378 18.30 -7.94 15.39
C THR A 378 18.63 -6.99 14.25
N THR A 379 19.15 -5.86 14.61
CA THR A 379 20.22 -5.26 13.84
C THR A 379 21.08 -6.39 13.32
N ASP A 380 21.06 -6.58 12.02
CA ASP A 380 21.92 -7.50 11.31
C ASP A 380 23.33 -7.38 11.90
N ILE A 381 23.80 -8.42 12.60
CA ILE A 381 25.09 -8.40 13.29
C ILE A 381 26.23 -8.12 12.30
N SER A 382 26.00 -8.42 11.02
CA SER A 382 26.89 -8.07 9.91
C SER A 382 26.92 -6.57 9.61
N GLN A 383 25.94 -5.79 10.06
CA GLN A 383 25.82 -4.35 9.86
C GLN A 383 26.01 -3.51 11.13
N SER A 384 26.57 -4.06 12.21
CA SER A 384 26.92 -3.28 13.39
C SER A 384 28.10 -2.36 13.11
N LYS A 385 27.91 -1.41 12.18
CA LYS A 385 28.64 -0.16 12.19
C LYS A 385 27.87 0.79 13.10
N SER A 386 28.48 1.12 14.21
CA SER A 386 28.17 2.24 15.05
C SER A 386 27.90 3.50 14.21
N GLY A 387 26.69 3.70 13.83
CA GLY A 387 26.18 4.86 13.18
C GLY A 387 24.72 4.93 13.56
N LEU A 388 24.40 5.82 14.50
CA LEU A 388 23.05 6.29 14.70
C LEU A 388 22.48 6.75 13.36
N LYS A 389 21.96 5.84 12.58
CA LYS A 389 20.91 6.19 11.65
C LYS A 389 19.63 6.14 12.47
N ASN A 390 19.08 7.30 12.72
CA ASN A 390 17.66 7.44 12.97
C ASN A 390 16.94 6.87 11.74
N GLU A 391 16.78 5.57 11.69
CA GLU A 391 15.75 4.98 10.88
C GLU A 391 14.47 5.40 11.57
N THR A 392 13.85 6.40 11.00
CA THR A 392 12.44 6.69 11.26
C THR A 392 11.73 5.38 10.98
N LYS A 393 11.31 4.69 12.05
CA LYS A 393 10.44 3.54 11.95
C LYS A 393 9.21 4.03 11.20
N SER A 394 9.09 3.71 9.93
CA SER A 394 7.80 3.74 9.31
C SER A 394 7.03 2.59 9.97
N THR A 395 6.20 2.92 10.97
CA THR A 395 5.09 2.06 11.39
C THR A 395 4.06 2.10 10.27
N GLY A 396 4.46 1.77 9.12
CA GLY A 396 3.63 1.71 7.95
C GLY A 396 3.85 0.35 7.39
N THR A 397 2.79 -0.28 7.07
CA THR A 397 2.71 -1.20 5.98
C THR A 397 3.97 -1.11 5.13
N GLU A 398 4.67 -2.22 4.96
CA GLU A 398 5.39 -2.44 3.73
C GLU A 398 4.37 -2.44 2.58
N ASP A 399 3.72 -1.33 2.36
CA ASP A 399 3.30 -0.93 1.05
C ASP A 399 4.58 -0.51 0.35
N SER A 400 5.27 -1.49 -0.18
CA SER A 400 6.37 -1.32 -1.11
C SER A 400 5.97 -0.52 -2.36
N SER A 401 4.73 -0.09 -2.47
CA SER A 401 4.21 0.73 -3.57
C SER A 401 4.16 2.24 -3.30
N ALA A 402 4.18 2.70 -2.04
CA ALA A 402 3.95 4.12 -1.77
C ALA A 402 5.22 4.94 -1.46
N ALA A 403 6.34 4.31 -1.09
CA ALA A 403 7.59 5.03 -0.78
C ALA A 403 8.54 5.14 -1.98
N GLY A 404 8.23 4.50 -3.09
CA GLY A 404 9.01 4.57 -4.33
C GLY A 404 8.69 5.85 -5.11
N MET A 405 9.69 6.36 -5.82
CA MET A 405 9.49 7.40 -6.83
C MET A 405 8.47 6.89 -7.85
N GLN A 406 7.37 7.59 -8.02
CA GLN A 406 6.34 7.30 -9.01
C GLN A 406 6.56 8.17 -10.25
N TYR A 407 6.29 7.61 -11.41
CA TYR A 407 6.55 8.23 -12.70
C TYR A 407 5.28 8.24 -13.53
N TYR A 408 4.89 9.44 -13.99
CA TYR A 408 3.72 9.64 -14.85
C TYR A 408 4.18 10.19 -16.19
N PRO A 409 4.36 9.33 -17.20
CA PRO A 409 4.72 9.76 -18.54
C PRO A 409 3.54 10.42 -19.25
N TYR A 410 3.83 11.38 -20.11
CA TYR A 410 2.89 12.05 -20.99
C TYR A 410 3.47 12.17 -22.40
N THR A 411 2.61 11.95 -23.41
CA THR A 411 2.91 12.29 -24.80
C THR A 411 1.63 12.81 -25.48
N ASN A 412 1.75 13.78 -26.38
CA ASN A 412 0.59 14.29 -27.11
C ASN A 412 0.12 13.29 -28.16
N THR A 413 -1.19 13.07 -28.23
CA THR A 413 -1.82 12.19 -29.24
C THR A 413 -2.19 12.96 -30.51
N ASP A 414 -2.44 14.25 -30.37
CA ASP A 414 -2.90 15.09 -31.46
C ASP A 414 -1.86 16.14 -31.86
N ARG A 415 -2.00 16.61 -33.10
CA ARG A 415 -1.22 17.74 -33.58
C ARG A 415 -1.66 19.02 -32.86
N ILE A 416 -0.70 19.74 -32.30
CA ILE A 416 -0.94 21.02 -31.64
C ILE A 416 -0.41 22.13 -32.55
N VAL A 417 -1.23 23.14 -32.79
CA VAL A 417 -0.84 24.33 -33.54
C VAL A 417 -1.08 25.57 -32.69
N ILE A 418 -0.03 26.35 -32.50
CA ILE A 418 -0.06 27.61 -31.75
C ILE A 418 0.21 28.75 -32.74
N SER A 419 -0.81 29.55 -33.01
CA SER A 419 -0.67 30.69 -33.89
C SER A 419 0.09 31.84 -33.21
N ASP A 420 0.57 32.79 -33.99
CA ASP A 420 1.21 33.98 -33.47
C ASP A 420 0.31 34.71 -32.46
N GLY A 421 0.84 35.05 -31.29
CA GLY A 421 0.12 35.64 -30.16
C GLY A 421 -0.79 34.64 -29.42
N GLY A 422 -0.83 33.39 -29.82
CA GLY A 422 -1.65 32.32 -29.22
C GLY A 422 -0.97 31.55 -28.10
N GLU A 423 -1.77 30.76 -27.38
CA GLU A 423 -1.31 29.80 -26.39
C GLU A 423 -2.03 28.45 -26.55
N ALA A 424 -1.37 27.36 -26.18
CA ALA A 424 -2.00 26.05 -26.11
C ALA A 424 -1.39 25.20 -24.99
N ASP A 425 -2.21 24.35 -24.40
CA ASP A 425 -1.76 23.32 -23.47
C ASP A 425 -0.98 22.24 -24.26
N VAL A 426 0.28 22.02 -23.92
CA VAL A 426 1.14 21.04 -24.56
C VAL A 426 1.33 19.80 -23.71
N ALA A 427 1.11 19.90 -22.41
CA ALA A 427 1.06 18.77 -21.50
C ALA A 427 0.01 19.03 -20.40
N ALA A 428 -0.74 17.98 -20.06
CA ALA A 428 -1.71 18.02 -18.97
C ALA A 428 -1.65 16.71 -18.21
N ILE A 429 -1.28 16.75 -16.93
CA ILE A 429 -1.11 15.57 -16.08
C ILE A 429 -1.89 15.78 -14.79
N ARG A 430 -2.79 14.83 -14.47
CA ARG A 430 -3.45 14.81 -13.17
C ARG A 430 -2.72 13.85 -12.24
N ALA A 431 -2.41 14.35 -11.07
CA ALA A 431 -1.77 13.55 -10.03
C ALA A 431 -2.42 13.83 -8.68
N LEU A 432 -2.46 12.80 -7.85
CA LEU A 432 -2.86 12.85 -6.45
C LEU A 432 -1.63 12.55 -5.60
N SER A 433 -1.37 13.32 -4.57
CA SER A 433 -0.34 12.99 -3.59
C SER A 433 -0.96 12.56 -2.27
N PHE A 434 -0.47 11.48 -1.68
CA PHE A 434 -0.89 11.01 -0.35
C PHE A 434 -0.11 11.67 0.79
N ARG A 435 0.98 12.35 0.49
CA ARG A 435 1.82 13.06 1.47
C ARG A 435 2.41 14.30 0.83
N ALA A 436 2.82 15.25 1.66
CA ALA A 436 3.58 16.38 1.17
C ALA A 436 4.85 15.89 0.46
N THR A 437 4.97 16.23 -0.82
CA THR A 437 6.09 15.78 -1.65
C THR A 437 6.55 16.89 -2.60
N THR A 438 7.80 16.79 -3.03
CA THR A 438 8.30 17.59 -4.14
C THR A 438 8.07 16.82 -5.43
N VAL A 439 7.43 17.45 -6.36
CA VAL A 439 7.15 16.90 -7.69
C VAL A 439 8.04 17.60 -8.69
N VAL A 440 8.61 16.81 -9.58
CA VAL A 440 9.47 17.28 -10.66
C VAL A 440 8.81 16.95 -11.98
N PHE A 441 8.70 17.95 -12.82
CA PHE A 441 8.25 17.83 -14.21
C PHE A 441 9.45 17.99 -15.14
N LEU A 442 9.59 17.06 -16.05
CA LEU A 442 10.60 17.05 -17.13
C LEU A 442 9.88 16.84 -18.44
N ALA A 443 10.22 17.59 -19.47
CA ALA A 443 9.72 17.31 -20.80
C ALA A 443 10.71 17.70 -21.90
N GLU A 444 10.67 16.93 -22.96
CA GLU A 444 11.25 17.25 -24.25
C GLU A 444 10.13 17.52 -25.23
N VAL A 445 10.18 18.67 -25.89
CA VAL A 445 9.18 19.06 -26.88
C VAL A 445 9.89 19.37 -28.20
N ARG A 446 9.60 18.55 -29.20
CA ARG A 446 10.05 18.79 -30.57
C ARG A 446 8.97 19.57 -31.30
N LEU A 447 9.34 20.71 -31.84
CA LEU A 447 8.41 21.66 -32.44
C LEU A 447 8.96 22.20 -33.77
N GLN A 448 8.07 22.49 -34.68
CA GLN A 448 8.36 23.18 -35.92
C GLN A 448 7.92 24.63 -35.81
N VAL A 449 8.85 25.54 -35.99
CA VAL A 449 8.63 27.00 -35.95
C VAL A 449 8.54 27.50 -37.37
N ALA A 450 7.52 28.29 -37.65
CA ALA A 450 7.39 29.10 -38.84
C ALA A 450 7.30 30.55 -38.45
N THR A 451 8.36 31.30 -38.71
CA THR A 451 8.44 32.71 -38.35
C THR A 451 7.66 33.57 -39.35
N THR A 452 7.12 34.70 -38.86
CA THR A 452 6.38 35.63 -39.71
C THR A 452 7.41 36.45 -40.49
N GLU A 453 7.45 36.30 -41.82
CA GLU A 453 8.26 37.15 -42.66
C GLU A 453 7.72 38.58 -42.67
N SER A 454 8.55 39.52 -42.32
CA SER A 454 8.23 40.95 -42.43
C SER A 454 9.05 41.57 -43.55
N THR A 455 8.40 42.08 -44.55
CA THR A 455 9.03 42.91 -45.60
C THR A 455 8.90 44.38 -45.25
N ALA A 456 9.92 44.95 -44.66
CA ALA A 456 10.06 46.38 -44.53
C ALA A 456 11.14 46.90 -45.51
N ASN A 457 10.76 47.79 -46.39
CA ASN A 457 11.66 48.44 -47.35
C ASN A 457 12.37 47.52 -48.41
N GLY A 458 11.79 46.37 -48.73
CA GLY A 458 12.38 45.48 -49.73
C GLY A 458 13.54 44.61 -49.22
N GLU A 459 13.88 44.67 -47.94
CA GLU A 459 14.77 43.75 -47.25
C GLU A 459 13.95 42.70 -46.48
N TYR A 460 14.26 41.44 -46.72
CA TYR A 460 13.71 40.33 -45.91
C TYR A 460 14.41 40.29 -44.57
N THR A 461 13.73 40.67 -43.53
CA THR A 461 14.20 40.47 -42.15
C THR A 461 13.48 39.25 -41.58
N CYS A 462 14.20 38.17 -41.37
CA CYS A 462 13.74 37.04 -40.57
C CYS A 462 13.79 37.51 -39.12
N THR A 463 12.65 37.67 -38.49
CA THR A 463 12.57 37.92 -37.05
C THR A 463 12.51 36.60 -36.32
N ASP A 464 13.37 36.39 -35.32
CA ASP A 464 13.32 35.22 -34.46
C ASP A 464 11.94 35.12 -33.78
N GLY A 465 11.32 33.96 -33.83
CA GLY A 465 10.10 33.68 -33.08
C GLY A 465 10.41 33.49 -31.60
N SER A 466 9.56 34.03 -30.76
CA SER A 466 9.67 33.86 -29.31
C SER A 466 8.66 32.81 -28.82
N ILE A 467 9.12 31.82 -28.05
CA ILE A 467 8.29 30.82 -27.42
C ILE A 467 8.52 30.88 -25.92
N ALA A 468 7.45 31.01 -25.13
CA ALA A 468 7.52 31.01 -23.68
C ALA A 468 6.71 29.82 -23.11
N ALA A 469 7.16 29.24 -22.00
CA ALA A 469 6.42 28.20 -21.29
C ALA A 469 5.85 28.75 -19.98
N ALA A 470 4.58 28.43 -19.71
CA ALA A 470 3.91 28.69 -18.44
C ALA A 470 3.50 27.38 -17.79
N TYR A 471 3.80 27.22 -16.52
CA TYR A 471 3.43 26.06 -15.72
C TYR A 471 2.23 26.42 -14.86
N CYS A 472 1.19 25.59 -14.87
CA CYS A 472 -0.07 25.87 -14.19
C CYS A 472 -0.52 24.70 -13.33
N ILE A 473 -1.18 24.99 -12.22
CA ILE A 473 -2.01 24.05 -11.47
C ILE A 473 -3.46 24.52 -11.64
N GLY A 474 -4.26 23.68 -12.31
CA GLY A 474 -5.57 24.08 -12.75
C GLY A 474 -5.51 25.30 -13.70
N LYS A 475 -6.04 26.43 -13.25
CA LYS A 475 -6.01 27.71 -13.99
C LYS A 475 -4.95 28.69 -13.46
N THR A 476 -4.26 28.35 -12.39
CA THR A 476 -3.31 29.23 -11.72
C THR A 476 -1.91 28.92 -12.20
N GLU A 477 -1.22 29.93 -12.72
CA GLU A 477 0.18 29.82 -13.08
C GLU A 477 1.05 29.72 -11.83
N ILE A 478 1.95 28.72 -11.82
CA ILE A 478 2.92 28.50 -10.75
C ILE A 478 4.31 28.83 -11.28
N GLY A 479 5.04 29.59 -10.53
CA GLY A 479 6.37 30.03 -10.94
C GLY A 479 6.41 31.51 -11.31
N SER A 480 7.48 32.16 -10.89
CA SER A 480 7.68 33.62 -11.09
C SER A 480 8.37 33.94 -12.42
N ILE A 481 8.87 32.95 -13.12
CA ILE A 481 9.65 33.15 -14.37
C ILE A 481 9.14 32.16 -15.41
N ARG A 482 8.77 32.67 -16.58
CA ARG A 482 8.46 31.89 -17.77
C ARG A 482 9.76 31.63 -18.54
N PRO A 483 10.21 30.39 -18.72
CA PRO A 483 11.30 30.08 -19.64
C PRO A 483 10.93 30.55 -21.04
N GLN A 484 11.89 31.14 -21.74
CA GLN A 484 11.69 31.70 -23.06
C GLN A 484 12.82 31.32 -24.01
N TRP A 485 12.47 30.98 -25.23
CA TRP A 485 13.39 30.64 -26.31
C TRP A 485 13.16 31.55 -27.50
N MET A 486 14.23 32.02 -28.08
CA MET A 486 14.23 32.74 -29.36
C MET A 486 14.65 31.71 -30.43
N LEU A 487 13.76 31.38 -31.34
CA LEU A 487 13.95 30.33 -32.32
C LEU A 487 13.71 30.84 -33.72
N GLN A 488 14.59 30.43 -34.62
CA GLN A 488 14.48 30.72 -36.04
C GLN A 488 13.51 29.74 -36.72
N ASP A 489 13.21 29.99 -37.98
CA ASP A 489 12.42 29.05 -38.80
C ASP A 489 13.07 27.67 -38.84
N GLY A 490 12.28 26.61 -38.63
CA GLY A 490 12.78 25.24 -38.66
C GLY A 490 12.27 24.36 -37.55
N VAL A 491 12.94 23.20 -37.40
CA VAL A 491 12.61 22.21 -36.36
C VAL A 491 13.55 22.38 -35.16
N HIS A 492 12.99 22.50 -33.99
CA HIS A 492 13.71 22.70 -32.74
C HIS A 492 13.26 21.73 -31.67
N THR A 493 14.14 21.47 -30.70
CA THR A 493 13.81 20.72 -29.49
C THR A 493 14.04 21.63 -28.30
N ILE A 494 13.02 21.77 -27.46
CA ILE A 494 13.13 22.53 -26.19
C ILE A 494 12.94 21.57 -25.03
N HIS A 495 13.68 21.85 -23.95
CA HIS A 495 13.58 21.09 -22.71
C HIS A 495 12.87 21.95 -21.65
N LEU A 496 11.86 21.36 -21.03
CA LEU A 496 11.06 21.96 -20.00
C LEU A 496 11.40 21.29 -18.66
N PHE A 497 11.56 22.11 -17.64
CA PHE A 497 11.82 21.66 -16.28
C PHE A 497 11.06 22.54 -15.30
N HIS A 498 10.35 21.92 -14.38
CA HIS A 498 9.75 22.63 -13.27
C HIS A 498 9.66 21.73 -12.04
N SER A 499 9.91 22.28 -10.87
CA SER A 499 9.69 21.59 -9.61
C SER A 499 8.77 22.40 -8.70
N PHE A 500 7.84 21.72 -8.07
CA PHE A 500 6.91 22.35 -7.15
C PHE A 500 6.58 21.41 -5.99
N ARG A 501 6.02 21.94 -4.93
CA ARG A 501 5.63 21.17 -3.76
C ARG A 501 4.13 20.95 -3.78
N MET A 502 3.72 19.69 -3.65
CA MET A 502 2.35 19.32 -3.34
C MET A 502 2.19 19.17 -1.83
N THR A 503 1.09 19.66 -1.31
CA THR A 503 0.63 19.33 0.04
C THR A 503 0.02 17.93 0.03
N GLY A 504 0.10 17.19 1.15
CA GLY A 504 -0.49 15.85 1.23
C GLY A 504 -2.00 15.89 0.95
N TYR A 505 -2.50 14.82 0.30
CA TYR A 505 -3.90 14.64 -0.11
C TYR A 505 -4.46 15.68 -1.09
N ASP A 506 -3.58 16.23 -1.89
CA ASP A 506 -3.93 17.21 -2.91
C ASP A 506 -4.00 16.55 -4.29
N ALA A 507 -5.10 16.78 -4.99
CA ALA A 507 -5.26 16.38 -6.37
C ALA A 507 -4.99 17.59 -7.26
N ILE A 508 -3.99 17.49 -8.10
CA ILE A 508 -3.61 18.56 -9.01
C ILE A 508 -3.91 18.21 -10.46
N ASP A 509 -4.30 19.23 -11.22
CA ASP A 509 -4.34 19.24 -12.68
C ASP A 509 -3.16 20.11 -13.15
N PHE A 510 -1.99 19.45 -13.31
CA PHE A 510 -0.78 20.15 -13.73
C PHE A 510 -0.78 20.30 -15.25
N ARG A 511 -0.57 21.52 -15.74
CA ARG A 511 -0.58 21.84 -17.16
C ARG A 511 0.63 22.67 -17.53
N VAL A 512 1.10 22.45 -18.73
CA VAL A 512 2.14 23.26 -19.35
C VAL A 512 1.59 23.88 -20.61
N LYS A 513 1.63 25.17 -20.68
CA LYS A 513 1.24 25.96 -21.83
C LYS A 513 2.47 26.51 -22.55
N LEU A 514 2.45 26.44 -23.87
CA LEU A 514 3.39 27.22 -24.68
C LEU A 514 2.67 28.42 -25.30
N LEU A 515 3.36 29.53 -25.29
CA LEU A 515 2.91 30.81 -25.86
C LEU A 515 3.86 31.15 -27.00
N ALA A 516 3.31 31.43 -28.17
CA ALA A 516 4.09 31.83 -29.35
C ALA A 516 3.93 33.33 -29.63
N SER A 517 5.00 34.00 -30.02
CA SER A 517 4.99 35.37 -30.46
C SER A 517 5.98 35.56 -31.60
N GLY A 518 5.53 36.19 -32.68
CA GLY A 518 6.31 36.39 -33.91
C GLY A 518 6.48 35.12 -34.74
N CYS A 519 5.77 34.04 -34.40
CA CYS A 519 5.85 32.76 -35.11
C CYS A 519 4.60 31.91 -34.93
N THR A 520 4.43 30.95 -35.80
CA THR A 520 3.49 29.83 -35.64
C THR A 520 4.27 28.58 -35.26
N VAL A 521 3.80 27.89 -34.24
CA VAL A 521 4.42 26.66 -33.74
C VAL A 521 3.54 25.47 -34.05
N THR A 522 4.11 24.44 -34.62
CA THR A 522 3.44 23.15 -34.86
C THR A 522 4.17 22.05 -34.13
N ILE A 523 3.44 21.28 -33.33
CA ILE A 523 3.92 20.11 -32.61
C ILE A 523 3.15 18.90 -33.17
N GLN A 524 3.87 17.95 -33.72
CA GLN A 524 3.26 16.74 -34.27
C GLN A 524 2.88 15.77 -33.14
N PRO A 525 2.00 14.78 -33.39
CA PRO A 525 1.74 13.71 -32.44
C PRO A 525 3.02 13.04 -31.98
N GLN A 526 3.11 12.73 -30.68
CA GLN A 526 4.26 12.10 -30.01
C GLN A 526 5.53 12.98 -29.93
N PHE A 527 5.46 14.24 -30.28
CA PHE A 527 6.60 15.16 -30.19
C PHE A 527 6.72 15.83 -28.80
N VAL A 528 5.75 15.66 -27.94
CA VAL A 528 5.85 16.01 -26.52
C VAL A 528 6.12 14.72 -25.74
N GLN A 529 7.26 14.62 -25.13
CA GLN A 529 7.60 13.55 -24.22
C GLN A 529 7.84 14.16 -22.85
N ALA A 530 6.93 13.91 -21.93
CA ALA A 530 6.98 14.50 -20.61
C ALA A 530 6.89 13.44 -19.52
N LEU A 531 7.43 13.77 -18.35
CA LEU A 531 7.46 12.95 -17.18
C LEU A 531 7.16 13.80 -15.96
N LEU A 532 6.20 13.39 -15.18
CA LEU A 532 5.97 13.91 -13.84
C LEU A 532 6.43 12.87 -12.84
N GLU A 533 7.35 13.22 -11.95
CA GLU A 533 7.90 12.31 -10.96
C GLU A 533 7.77 12.87 -9.55
N GLY A 534 7.56 11.98 -8.58
CA GLY A 534 7.51 12.34 -7.18
C GLY A 534 7.25 11.13 -6.30
N SER A 535 7.65 11.23 -5.04
CA SER A 535 7.32 10.22 -4.04
C SER A 535 5.86 10.37 -3.62
N TYR A 536 5.19 9.28 -3.29
CA TYR A 536 3.79 9.27 -2.80
C TYR A 536 2.75 9.79 -3.79
N LEU A 537 3.05 9.80 -5.07
CA LEU A 537 2.06 10.13 -6.08
C LEU A 537 1.20 8.90 -6.41
N ALA A 538 -0.10 9.12 -6.61
CA ALA A 538 -0.99 8.17 -7.25
C ALA A 538 -1.56 8.78 -8.52
N GLY A 539 -1.62 8.01 -9.59
CA GLY A 539 -2.30 8.40 -10.81
C GLY A 539 -3.79 8.49 -10.55
N GLN A 540 -4.39 9.58 -10.96
CA GLN A 540 -5.82 9.63 -11.15
C GLN A 540 -6.18 9.49 -12.62
N GLU A 541 -7.37 8.95 -12.83
CA GLU A 541 -7.98 8.86 -14.15
C GLU A 541 -7.74 10.14 -14.92
N ALA A 542 -6.94 9.97 -15.88
CA ALA A 542 -7.02 10.54 -17.11
C ALA A 542 -7.09 11.95 -17.45
N TRP A 543 -6.53 12.03 -18.23
CA TRP A 543 -6.10 13.04 -19.15
C TRP A 543 -6.20 12.44 -20.52
N ASP A 544 -6.66 13.22 -21.41
CA ASP A 544 -6.79 13.06 -22.83
C ASP A 544 -6.04 11.88 -23.45
N GLY A 545 -6.66 10.77 -23.56
CA GLY A 545 -6.18 9.62 -24.34
C GLY A 545 -4.96 8.89 -23.82
N LEU A 546 -4.28 9.40 -22.80
CA LEU A 546 -3.09 8.75 -22.25
C LEU A 546 -3.36 7.61 -21.31
N LEU A 547 -4.56 7.45 -20.84
CA LEU A 547 -4.99 6.20 -20.23
C LEU A 547 -4.90 5.03 -21.20
N GLN A 548 -5.06 5.29 -22.46
CA GLN A 548 -4.78 4.27 -23.49
C GLN A 548 -3.28 3.97 -23.60
N VAL A 549 -2.42 4.89 -23.16
CA VAL A 549 -0.96 4.70 -23.11
C VAL A 549 -0.49 4.12 -21.78
N ALA A 550 -1.26 4.23 -20.68
CA ALA A 550 -0.98 3.48 -19.46
C ALA A 550 -1.20 1.97 -19.68
N ASP A 551 -2.17 1.61 -20.52
CA ASP A 551 -2.31 0.24 -20.99
C ASP A 551 -1.38 -0.08 -22.18
N LYS A 552 -0.83 0.95 -22.82
CA LYS A 552 0.09 0.85 -23.95
C LYS A 552 1.25 1.79 -23.70
N VAL A 553 2.27 1.34 -23.03
CA VAL A 553 3.46 2.16 -22.87
C VAL A 553 4.21 2.21 -24.17
N GLY A 554 4.20 3.38 -24.78
CA GLY A 554 5.13 3.69 -25.84
C GLY A 554 6.52 3.90 -25.25
N ILE A 555 7.43 2.98 -25.46
CA ILE A 555 8.82 3.15 -25.07
C ILE A 555 9.59 3.66 -26.27
N THR A 556 10.04 4.91 -26.17
CA THR A 556 11.01 5.42 -27.14
C THR A 556 12.40 5.02 -26.69
N ILE A 557 13.02 4.17 -27.45
CA ILE A 557 14.39 3.74 -27.17
C ILE A 557 15.33 4.61 -27.98
N GLY A 558 15.90 5.57 -27.28
CA GLY A 558 17.10 6.25 -27.77
C GLY A 558 18.34 5.38 -27.55
N SER A 559 19.49 6.00 -27.43
CA SER A 559 20.76 5.31 -27.18
C SER A 559 20.90 4.73 -25.75
N THR A 560 19.87 4.79 -24.91
CA THR A 560 19.93 4.38 -23.51
C THR A 560 18.94 3.24 -23.25
N ALA A 561 19.39 2.19 -22.57
CA ALA A 561 18.56 1.07 -22.19
C ALA A 561 17.52 1.50 -21.13
N MET A 562 16.25 1.36 -21.42
CA MET A 562 15.17 1.52 -20.45
C MET A 562 14.78 0.18 -19.86
N ARG A 563 14.73 0.10 -18.56
CA ARG A 563 14.09 -1.02 -17.86
C ARG A 563 12.63 -0.69 -17.63
N THR A 564 11.78 -1.47 -18.23
CA THR A 564 10.36 -1.46 -17.89
C THR A 564 10.09 -2.58 -16.92
N SER A 565 9.69 -2.24 -15.73
CA SER A 565 9.31 -3.20 -14.69
C SER A 565 7.80 -3.21 -14.54
N PRO A 566 7.27 -4.29 -14.15
CA PRO A 566 6.31 -5.21 -14.75
C PRO A 566 5.25 -4.41 -15.45
N LEU A 567 5.55 -4.03 -16.66
CA LEU A 567 4.50 -3.51 -17.50
C LEU A 567 3.53 -4.62 -17.71
N THR A 568 2.45 -4.40 -17.12
CA THR A 568 1.26 -5.10 -17.41
C THR A 568 1.14 -5.20 -18.92
N THR A 569 1.26 -6.33 -19.37
CA THR A 569 0.73 -6.99 -20.55
C THR A 569 0.67 -6.25 -21.89
N GLN A 570 0.88 -4.94 -22.01
CA GLN A 570 0.80 -4.27 -23.31
C GLN A 570 1.69 -3.03 -23.40
N ALA A 571 2.89 -3.16 -23.95
CA ALA A 571 3.68 -2.04 -24.40
C ALA A 571 3.77 -2.04 -25.92
N GLU A 572 3.31 -1.00 -26.57
CA GLU A 572 3.68 -0.71 -27.95
C GLU A 572 4.91 0.19 -27.93
N VAL A 573 5.99 -0.27 -28.53
CA VAL A 573 7.17 0.54 -28.74
C VAL A 573 7.06 1.13 -30.14
N LEU A 574 6.80 2.41 -30.21
CA LEU A 574 6.75 3.16 -31.45
C LEU A 574 8.03 3.98 -31.56
N ALA A 575 8.98 3.50 -32.31
CA ALA A 575 10.12 4.30 -32.70
C ALA A 575 10.02 4.67 -34.18
N ALA A 576 10.09 5.94 -34.46
CA ALA A 576 9.90 6.45 -35.82
C ALA A 576 11.03 6.05 -36.80
N GLU A 577 12.11 5.49 -36.31
CA GLU A 577 13.33 5.20 -37.12
C GLU A 577 13.78 3.75 -37.07
N VAL A 578 12.99 2.86 -36.49
CA VAL A 578 13.37 1.46 -36.38
C VAL A 578 12.27 0.59 -36.93
N GLN A 579 12.63 -0.41 -37.67
CA GLN A 579 11.69 -1.43 -38.06
C GLN A 579 11.04 -2.06 -36.85
N HIS A 580 9.75 -1.97 -36.81
CA HIS A 580 8.98 -2.39 -35.65
C HIS A 580 8.82 -3.89 -35.65
N CYS A 581 9.24 -4.53 -34.59
CA CYS A 581 8.69 -5.82 -34.23
C CYS A 581 7.41 -5.61 -33.44
N ARG A 582 6.29 -5.94 -34.03
CA ARG A 582 5.04 -6.07 -33.28
C ARG A 582 4.99 -7.45 -32.67
N VAL A 583 5.03 -7.51 -31.39
CA VAL A 583 4.64 -8.72 -30.67
C VAL A 583 3.14 -8.68 -30.53
N ALA A 584 2.49 -9.67 -31.12
CA ALA A 584 1.03 -9.78 -31.03
C ALA A 584 0.61 -9.61 -29.60
N ASP A 585 -0.38 -8.89 -29.39
CA ASP A 585 -1.05 -8.56 -28.16
C ASP A 585 -0.43 -7.47 -27.33
N THR A 586 0.86 -7.08 -27.47
CA THR A 586 1.26 -6.22 -26.41
C THR A 586 2.53 -5.43 -26.47
N VAL A 587 3.54 -5.83 -27.16
CA VAL A 587 4.80 -5.07 -27.11
C VAL A 587 5.36 -4.94 -28.51
N GLY A 588 5.33 -3.75 -29.03
CA GLY A 588 6.16 -3.40 -30.17
C GLY A 588 7.53 -2.97 -29.64
N ILE A 589 8.57 -3.69 -29.97
CA ILE A 589 9.93 -3.33 -29.59
C ILE A 589 10.64 -2.78 -30.81
N ALA A 590 11.02 -1.53 -30.71
CA ALA A 590 11.92 -0.95 -31.65
C ALA A 590 13.35 -1.20 -31.19
N VAL A 591 14.10 -1.95 -31.95
CA VAL A 591 15.46 -2.30 -31.61
C VAL A 591 16.41 -1.37 -32.34
N GLY A 592 16.96 -0.42 -31.63
CA GLY A 592 18.18 0.26 -32.06
C GLY A 592 19.41 -0.62 -31.79
N SER A 593 20.54 -0.01 -31.65
CA SER A 593 21.82 -0.70 -31.34
C SER A 593 21.89 -1.32 -29.93
N THR A 594 20.83 -1.30 -29.15
CA THR A 594 20.83 -1.74 -27.74
C THR A 594 19.68 -2.72 -27.50
N ALA A 595 19.99 -3.85 -26.89
CA ALA A 595 18.99 -4.89 -26.59
C ALA A 595 18.03 -4.44 -25.48
N VAL A 596 16.74 -4.59 -25.73
CA VAL A 596 15.69 -4.42 -24.71
C VAL A 596 15.32 -5.80 -24.17
N GLN A 597 15.48 -5.99 -22.88
CA GLN A 597 14.97 -7.18 -22.22
C GLN A 597 13.55 -6.93 -21.72
N VAL A 598 12.60 -7.62 -22.29
CA VAL A 598 11.22 -7.69 -21.80
C VAL A 598 11.02 -9.10 -21.25
N SER A 599 10.85 -9.21 -19.95
CA SER A 599 10.68 -10.53 -19.35
C SER A 599 9.35 -11.16 -19.77
N GLY A 600 9.40 -12.36 -20.28
CA GLY A 600 8.24 -13.19 -20.62
C GLY A 600 7.87 -13.25 -22.10
N ILE A 601 8.53 -12.50 -22.99
CA ILE A 601 8.25 -12.50 -24.43
C ILE A 601 9.50 -12.67 -25.30
N ALA A 602 10.62 -13.02 -24.72
CA ALA A 602 11.90 -13.11 -25.44
C ALA A 602 11.85 -14.07 -26.64
N ASP A 603 11.18 -15.20 -26.49
CA ASP A 603 11.12 -16.22 -27.56
C ASP A 603 10.28 -15.76 -28.76
N THR A 604 9.20 -15.03 -28.52
CA THR A 604 8.32 -14.52 -29.58
C THR A 604 8.99 -13.38 -30.35
N ILE A 605 9.74 -12.54 -29.67
CA ILE A 605 10.48 -11.42 -30.28
C ILE A 605 11.59 -11.95 -31.19
N GLN A 606 12.29 -12.99 -30.74
CA GLN A 606 13.40 -13.56 -31.50
C GLN A 606 12.91 -14.21 -32.82
N THR A 607 11.73 -14.82 -32.80
CA THR A 607 11.13 -15.43 -33.99
C THR A 607 10.75 -14.39 -35.05
N GLU A 608 10.12 -13.28 -34.63
CA GLU A 608 9.71 -12.22 -35.59
C GLU A 608 10.90 -11.44 -36.18
N ILE A 609 11.97 -11.25 -35.41
CA ILE A 609 13.20 -10.62 -35.91
C ILE A 609 13.86 -11.48 -36.97
N THR A 610 13.85 -12.80 -36.81
CA THR A 610 14.45 -13.72 -37.76
C THR A 610 13.67 -13.74 -39.11
N GLU A 611 12.33 -13.69 -39.04
CA GLU A 611 11.49 -13.62 -40.23
C GLU A 611 11.66 -12.30 -41.00
N ALA A 612 11.86 -11.19 -40.31
CA ALA A 612 12.07 -9.90 -40.95
C ALA A 612 13.45 -9.77 -41.63
N GLU A 613 14.45 -10.50 -41.18
CA GLU A 613 15.78 -10.56 -41.79
C GLU A 613 15.79 -11.48 -43.06
N GLU A 614 14.87 -12.46 -43.14
CA GLU A 614 14.73 -13.32 -44.31
C GLU A 614 13.89 -12.68 -45.45
N GLU A 615 13.04 -11.68 -45.13
CA GLU A 615 12.26 -10.95 -46.14
C GLU A 615 12.95 -9.68 -46.69
N ALA A 616 14.04 -9.24 -46.12
CA ALA A 616 14.83 -8.09 -46.56
C ALA A 616 16.08 -8.54 -47.34
#